data_8b8d25071d4c8c3c8963e089a9bbb610
#
_entry.id   8b8d25071d4c8c3c8963e089a9bbb610
#
_cell.length_a   1.000
_cell.length_b   1.000
_cell.length_c   1.000
_cell.angle_alpha   90.00
_cell.angle_beta   90.00
_cell.angle_gamma   90.00
#
_symmetry.space_group_name_H-M   'P 1'
#
loop_
_entity.id
_entity.type
_entity.pdbx_description
1 polymer ?
#
loop_
_entity_poly.entity_id
_entity_poly.type
_entity_poly.pdbx_seq_one_letter_code
_entity_poly.pdbx_strand_id
1 'polypeptide(L)'
;MILELKGIYKNYQQGKMSVPVLKDVNFSMEEGEYVAIMGPSGSGKTTLMNIIGCLDKPTEGSFSLDGQDILTCSENDMSDLRLNKIGFVFQSFHLLPRQSALANVELPLNYAKVPKKERRERALKALERVGLADRVDFLPNQLSGGQMQRVAIARAIVNNPKLLLADEPTGALDSKSGAQVMELFQRLNDEGVTVLMITHDAYIAAHAKRVVTIRDGELKEKGVK
;
A
#
# COMPACT_ATOMS: atom_id res chain seq x y z
N MET A 1 -6.94 11.83 12.21
CA MET A 1 -7.37 11.35 10.87
C MET A 1 -6.18 11.45 9.93
N ILE A 2 -5.79 10.33 9.32
CA ILE A 2 -4.65 10.29 8.37
C ILE A 2 -5.13 10.44 6.92
N LEU A 3 -6.30 9.92 6.61
CA LEU A 3 -6.90 9.87 5.28
C LEU A 3 -8.37 10.25 5.35
N GLU A 4 -8.82 11.15 4.45
CA GLU A 4 -10.23 11.49 4.29
C GLU A 4 -10.59 11.67 2.81
N LEU A 5 -11.58 10.93 2.36
CA LEU A 5 -12.21 11.01 1.03
C LEU A 5 -13.68 11.42 1.22
N LYS A 6 -14.14 12.45 0.51
CA LYS A 6 -15.54 12.90 0.54
C LYS A 6 -16.07 13.08 -0.87
N GLY A 7 -17.15 12.36 -1.18
CA GLY A 7 -17.83 12.45 -2.46
C GLY A 7 -16.93 12.16 -3.65
N ILE A 8 -16.06 11.14 -3.56
CA ILE A 8 -15.10 10.83 -4.62
C ILE A 8 -15.81 10.14 -5.78
N TYR A 9 -15.69 10.76 -6.95
CA TYR A 9 -16.04 10.16 -8.24
C TYR A 9 -14.77 9.95 -9.06
N LYS A 10 -14.77 8.88 -9.86
CA LYS A 10 -13.72 8.65 -10.87
C LYS A 10 -14.33 8.14 -12.15
N ASN A 11 -14.13 8.90 -13.22
CA ASN A 11 -14.50 8.54 -14.58
C ASN A 11 -13.24 8.46 -15.44
N TYR A 12 -13.13 7.41 -16.26
CA TYR A 12 -12.09 7.31 -17.28
C TYR A 12 -12.67 7.61 -18.65
N GLN A 13 -11.92 8.33 -19.48
CA GLN A 13 -12.29 8.60 -20.86
C GLN A 13 -11.79 7.48 -21.76
N GLN A 14 -12.70 6.78 -22.45
CA GLN A 14 -12.40 5.79 -23.45
C GLN A 14 -12.90 6.28 -24.81
N GLY A 15 -12.06 7.00 -25.54
CA GLY A 15 -12.48 7.73 -26.75
C GLY A 15 -13.50 8.81 -26.43
N LYS A 16 -14.73 8.69 -26.95
CA LYS A 16 -15.84 9.62 -26.66
C LYS A 16 -16.73 9.19 -25.48
N MET A 17 -16.49 8.02 -24.92
CA MET A 17 -17.30 7.47 -23.82
C MET A 17 -16.65 7.77 -22.48
N SER A 18 -17.46 8.23 -21.51
CA SER A 18 -17.05 8.34 -20.11
C SER A 18 -17.49 7.08 -19.37
N VAL A 19 -16.54 6.37 -18.77
CA VAL A 19 -16.78 5.14 -18.01
C VAL A 19 -16.65 5.45 -16.51
N PRO A 20 -17.77 5.48 -15.76
CA PRO A 20 -17.74 5.71 -14.32
C PRO A 20 -17.20 4.47 -13.60
N VAL A 21 -16.20 4.65 -12.72
CA VAL A 21 -15.57 3.58 -11.95
C VAL A 21 -15.80 3.75 -10.45
N LEU A 22 -15.73 4.97 -9.93
CA LEU A 22 -16.08 5.27 -8.53
C LEU A 22 -17.24 6.25 -8.48
N LYS A 23 -18.14 6.05 -7.51
CA LYS A 23 -19.39 6.80 -7.37
C LYS A 23 -19.59 7.18 -5.91
N ASP A 24 -19.53 8.46 -5.60
CA ASP A 24 -19.78 9.02 -4.27
C ASP A 24 -19.07 8.26 -3.15
N VAL A 25 -17.77 7.96 -3.33
CA VAL A 25 -17.01 7.23 -2.32
C VAL A 25 -16.66 8.17 -1.18
N ASN A 26 -17.14 7.80 0.02
CA ASN A 26 -16.83 8.46 1.28
C ASN A 26 -16.06 7.47 2.16
N PHE A 27 -14.86 7.85 2.63
CA PHE A 27 -14.00 6.97 3.40
C PHE A 27 -13.01 7.76 4.24
N SER A 28 -12.78 7.32 5.47
CA SER A 28 -11.78 7.93 6.34
C SER A 28 -11.01 6.87 7.13
N MET A 29 -9.77 7.21 7.51
CA MET A 29 -8.93 6.39 8.39
C MET A 29 -8.24 7.25 9.44
N GLU A 30 -8.14 6.71 10.65
CA GLU A 30 -7.28 7.26 11.69
C GLU A 30 -5.86 6.70 11.64
N GLU A 31 -4.92 7.41 12.24
CA GLU A 31 -3.53 6.92 12.36
C GLU A 31 -3.51 5.66 13.23
N GLY A 32 -2.77 4.62 12.79
CA GLY A 32 -2.69 3.32 13.47
C GLY A 32 -3.87 2.37 13.18
N GLU A 33 -4.85 2.75 12.36
CA GLU A 33 -5.89 1.80 11.93
C GLU A 33 -5.34 0.72 10.99
N TYR A 34 -5.96 -0.46 11.07
CA TYR A 34 -5.82 -1.51 10.07
C TYR A 34 -7.17 -1.76 9.41
N VAL A 35 -7.31 -1.36 8.17
CA VAL A 35 -8.55 -1.46 7.38
C VAL A 35 -8.34 -2.37 6.18
N ALA A 36 -9.31 -3.23 5.90
CA ALA A 36 -9.38 -4.00 4.66
C ALA A 36 -10.53 -3.50 3.78
N ILE A 37 -10.24 -3.27 2.49
CA ILE A 37 -11.26 -3.02 1.46
C ILE A 37 -11.45 -4.28 0.65
N MET A 38 -12.65 -4.84 0.70
CA MET A 38 -13.04 -6.04 -0.04
C MET A 38 -13.95 -5.70 -1.21
N GLY A 39 -13.92 -6.55 -2.23
CA GLY A 39 -14.87 -6.45 -3.34
C GLY A 39 -14.52 -7.38 -4.50
N PRO A 40 -15.47 -7.68 -5.41
CA PRO A 40 -15.22 -8.51 -6.57
C PRO A 40 -14.24 -7.84 -7.56
N SER A 41 -13.75 -8.61 -8.53
CA SER A 41 -12.95 -8.03 -9.62
C SER A 41 -13.77 -6.97 -10.37
N GLY A 42 -13.12 -5.88 -10.78
CA GLY A 42 -13.78 -4.79 -11.50
C GLY A 42 -14.63 -3.83 -10.63
N SER A 43 -14.69 -4.02 -9.30
CA SER A 43 -15.50 -3.15 -8.42
C SER A 43 -14.91 -1.74 -8.17
N GLY A 44 -13.70 -1.44 -8.66
CA GLY A 44 -13.05 -0.14 -8.45
C GLY A 44 -11.94 -0.13 -7.39
N LYS A 45 -11.59 -1.28 -6.77
CA LYS A 45 -10.55 -1.37 -5.71
C LYS A 45 -9.21 -0.77 -6.12
N THR A 46 -8.67 -1.20 -7.26
CA THR A 46 -7.38 -0.70 -7.77
C THR A 46 -7.44 0.80 -8.10
N THR A 47 -8.56 1.28 -8.64
CA THR A 47 -8.78 2.71 -8.89
C THR A 47 -8.77 3.50 -7.60
N LEU A 48 -9.49 3.02 -6.57
CA LEU A 48 -9.53 3.66 -5.26
C LEU A 48 -8.13 3.67 -4.61
N MET A 49 -7.41 2.55 -4.69
CA MET A 49 -6.04 2.47 -4.19
C MET A 49 -5.09 3.43 -4.92
N ASN A 50 -5.22 3.56 -6.24
CA ASN A 50 -4.40 4.50 -7.01
C ASN A 50 -4.66 5.95 -6.59
N ILE A 51 -5.91 6.30 -6.31
CA ILE A 51 -6.26 7.64 -5.80
C ILE A 51 -5.64 7.84 -4.41
N ILE A 52 -5.88 6.93 -3.46
CA ILE A 52 -5.32 7.00 -2.11
C ILE A 52 -3.79 7.03 -2.13
N GLY A 53 -3.20 6.28 -3.04
CA GLY A 53 -1.75 6.22 -3.26
C GLY A 53 -1.17 7.43 -4.01
N CYS A 54 -1.98 8.45 -4.33
CA CYS A 54 -1.55 9.62 -5.11
C CYS A 54 -0.94 9.24 -6.48
N LEU A 55 -1.37 8.11 -7.07
CA LEU A 55 -0.98 7.65 -8.41
C LEU A 55 -1.97 8.15 -9.48
N ASP A 56 -3.18 8.52 -9.06
CA ASP A 56 -4.23 9.07 -9.90
C ASP A 56 -5.02 10.11 -9.11
N LYS A 57 -5.74 11.00 -9.80
CA LYS A 57 -6.62 11.99 -9.18
C LYS A 57 -8.08 11.61 -9.38
N PRO A 58 -8.97 11.87 -8.41
CA PRO A 58 -10.40 11.73 -8.63
C PRO A 58 -10.88 12.75 -9.66
N THR A 59 -12.04 12.47 -10.28
CA THR A 59 -12.70 13.42 -11.18
C THR A 59 -13.44 14.51 -10.41
N GLU A 60 -14.04 14.13 -9.27
CA GLU A 60 -14.78 15.03 -8.37
C GLU A 60 -14.60 14.57 -6.92
N GLY A 61 -14.96 15.47 -5.98
CA GLY A 61 -14.90 15.24 -4.54
C GLY A 61 -13.71 15.95 -3.88
N SER A 62 -13.40 15.58 -2.65
CA SER A 62 -12.23 16.08 -1.91
C SER A 62 -11.42 14.95 -1.32
N PHE A 63 -10.10 15.10 -1.31
CA PHE A 63 -9.17 14.11 -0.78
C PHE A 63 -8.08 14.79 0.04
N SER A 64 -7.98 14.43 1.31
CA SER A 64 -6.87 14.86 2.18
C SER A 64 -6.07 13.66 2.70
N LEU A 65 -4.75 13.81 2.74
CA LEU A 65 -3.80 12.86 3.31
C LEU A 65 -2.85 13.59 4.26
N ASP A 66 -2.78 13.13 5.51
CA ASP A 66 -1.97 13.75 6.58
C ASP A 66 -2.23 15.28 6.71
N GLY A 67 -3.51 15.68 6.58
CA GLY A 67 -3.97 17.06 6.64
C GLY A 67 -3.73 17.91 5.39
N GLN A 68 -3.15 17.35 4.33
CA GLN A 68 -2.87 18.06 3.07
C GLN A 68 -3.94 17.74 2.02
N ASP A 69 -4.52 18.78 1.39
CA ASP A 69 -5.45 18.62 0.26
C ASP A 69 -4.68 18.19 -1.00
N ILE A 70 -4.94 16.96 -1.44
CA ILE A 70 -4.23 16.33 -2.56
C ILE A 70 -4.63 16.93 -3.90
N LEU A 71 -5.85 17.48 -4.02
CA LEU A 71 -6.31 18.02 -5.29
C LEU A 71 -5.59 19.32 -5.68
N THR A 72 -5.08 20.04 -4.67
CA THR A 72 -4.29 21.26 -4.87
C THR A 72 -2.80 21.00 -5.12
N CYS A 73 -2.36 19.74 -4.92
CA CYS A 73 -0.96 19.36 -5.06
C CYS A 73 -0.51 19.31 -6.53
N SER A 74 0.70 19.79 -6.78
CA SER A 74 1.42 19.56 -8.03
C SER A 74 1.86 18.10 -8.16
N GLU A 75 2.30 17.68 -9.35
CA GLU A 75 2.87 16.34 -9.56
C GLU A 75 4.15 16.10 -8.71
N ASN A 76 4.93 17.14 -8.45
CA ASN A 76 6.10 17.05 -7.58
C ASN A 76 5.68 16.83 -6.12
N ASP A 77 4.67 17.56 -5.63
CA ASP A 77 4.15 17.39 -4.27
C ASP A 77 3.58 15.98 -4.08
N MET A 78 2.83 15.46 -5.07
CA MET A 78 2.34 14.08 -5.04
C MET A 78 3.48 13.05 -5.05
N SER A 79 4.57 13.32 -5.76
CA SER A 79 5.75 12.44 -5.76
C SER A 79 6.44 12.45 -4.40
N ASP A 80 6.55 13.60 -3.76
CA ASP A 80 7.12 13.74 -2.41
C ASP A 80 6.23 13.06 -1.35
N LEU A 81 4.89 13.16 -1.47
CA LEU A 81 3.95 12.45 -0.62
C LEU A 81 4.09 10.93 -0.76
N ARG A 82 4.14 10.42 -2.00
CA ARG A 82 4.37 8.98 -2.25
C ARG A 82 5.68 8.51 -1.63
N LEU A 83 6.74 9.29 -1.77
CA LEU A 83 8.06 8.92 -1.25
C LEU A 83 8.13 8.90 0.28
N ASN A 84 7.48 9.87 0.93
CA ASN A 84 7.68 10.12 2.36
C ASN A 84 6.52 9.67 3.24
N LYS A 85 5.31 9.54 2.68
CA LYS A 85 4.08 9.27 3.46
C LYS A 85 3.44 7.92 3.15
N ILE A 86 3.73 7.33 1.99
CA ILE A 86 3.04 6.13 1.52
C ILE A 86 4.04 5.02 1.23
N GLY A 87 3.83 3.85 1.81
CA GLY A 87 4.51 2.61 1.43
C GLY A 87 3.59 1.75 0.57
N PHE A 88 4.11 1.17 -0.50
CA PHE A 88 3.34 0.30 -1.39
C PHE A 88 3.83 -1.14 -1.33
N VAL A 89 2.88 -2.07 -1.19
CA VAL A 89 3.10 -3.52 -1.27
C VAL A 89 2.13 -4.09 -2.29
N PHE A 90 2.64 -4.74 -3.33
CA PHE A 90 1.84 -5.29 -4.44
C PHE A 90 1.89 -6.82 -4.45
N GLN A 91 0.89 -7.45 -5.07
CA GLN A 91 0.83 -8.89 -5.29
C GLN A 91 2.06 -9.43 -6.04
N SER A 92 2.55 -8.71 -7.05
CA SER A 92 3.67 -9.12 -7.91
C SER A 92 5.04 -8.66 -7.40
N PHE A 93 5.18 -8.29 -6.11
CA PHE A 93 6.41 -7.86 -5.43
C PHE A 93 7.08 -6.62 -6.04
N HIS A 94 7.14 -6.50 -7.35
CA HIS A 94 7.79 -5.43 -8.13
C HIS A 94 9.23 -5.14 -7.66
N LEU A 95 10.00 -6.20 -7.41
CA LEU A 95 11.42 -6.08 -7.12
C LEU A 95 12.22 -5.89 -8.41
N LEU A 96 13.30 -5.12 -8.32
CA LEU A 96 14.26 -4.98 -9.40
C LEU A 96 15.07 -6.29 -9.53
N PRO A 97 14.94 -7.05 -10.62
CA PRO A 97 15.41 -8.44 -10.68
C PRO A 97 16.93 -8.59 -10.69
N ARG A 98 17.67 -7.52 -11.05
CA ARG A 98 19.13 -7.47 -11.10
C ARG A 98 19.76 -6.77 -9.89
N GLN A 99 18.95 -6.44 -8.89
CA GLN A 99 19.38 -5.79 -7.66
C GLN A 99 19.18 -6.73 -6.48
N SER A 100 20.11 -6.70 -5.50
CA SER A 100 19.99 -7.50 -4.27
C SER A 100 18.78 -7.05 -3.44
N ALA A 101 18.41 -7.85 -2.43
CA ALA A 101 17.40 -7.49 -1.45
C ALA A 101 17.72 -6.13 -0.80
N LEU A 102 18.97 -5.93 -0.37
CA LEU A 102 19.43 -4.66 0.19
C LEU A 102 19.25 -3.49 -0.78
N ALA A 103 19.71 -3.64 -2.03
CA ALA A 103 19.62 -2.59 -3.04
C ALA A 103 18.17 -2.23 -3.39
N ASN A 104 17.25 -3.23 -3.40
CA ASN A 104 15.82 -2.99 -3.56
C ASN A 104 15.25 -2.15 -2.40
N VAL A 105 15.66 -2.42 -1.16
CA VAL A 105 15.20 -1.67 0.03
C VAL A 105 15.85 -0.29 0.11
N GLU A 106 17.09 -0.12 -0.35
CA GLU A 106 17.77 1.18 -0.43
C GLU A 106 17.12 2.14 -1.44
N LEU A 107 16.36 1.64 -2.40
CA LEU A 107 15.85 2.44 -3.53
C LEU A 107 15.03 3.67 -3.10
N PRO A 108 14.02 3.58 -2.22
CA PRO A 108 13.27 4.75 -1.76
C PRO A 108 14.16 5.77 -1.02
N LEU A 109 15.12 5.30 -0.23
CA LEU A 109 16.07 6.15 0.48
C LEU A 109 17.01 6.90 -0.47
N ASN A 110 17.31 6.29 -1.64
CA ASN A 110 18.09 6.94 -2.68
C ASN A 110 17.32 8.11 -3.30
N TYR A 111 16.03 7.93 -3.58
CA TYR A 111 15.15 9.01 -4.04
C TYR A 111 14.97 10.10 -2.98
N ALA A 112 14.94 9.74 -1.70
CA ALA A 112 14.91 10.66 -0.57
C ALA A 112 16.26 11.37 -0.32
N LYS A 113 17.28 11.12 -1.18
CA LYS A 113 18.64 11.70 -1.08
C LYS A 113 19.34 11.42 0.25
N VAL A 114 19.00 10.33 0.91
CA VAL A 114 19.67 9.90 2.16
C VAL A 114 21.12 9.53 1.87
N PRO A 115 22.11 9.98 2.69
CA PRO A 115 23.52 9.65 2.51
C PRO A 115 23.77 8.13 2.49
N LYS A 116 24.71 7.67 1.65
CA LYS A 116 24.96 6.23 1.39
C LYS A 116 25.12 5.38 2.66
N LYS A 117 25.86 5.89 3.66
CA LYS A 117 26.11 5.17 4.91
C LYS A 117 24.80 4.97 5.70
N GLU A 118 24.05 6.04 5.91
CA GLU A 118 22.77 6.02 6.62
C GLU A 118 21.74 5.17 5.86
N ARG A 119 21.67 5.29 4.53
CA ARG A 119 20.80 4.52 3.67
C ARG A 119 21.01 3.01 3.87
N ARG A 120 22.27 2.54 3.86
CA ARG A 120 22.60 1.15 4.11
C ARG A 120 22.18 0.69 5.50
N GLU A 121 22.44 1.49 6.53
CA GLU A 121 22.06 1.16 7.91
C GLU A 121 20.53 1.03 8.07
N ARG A 122 19.76 1.97 7.50
CA ARG A 122 18.29 1.94 7.52
C ARG A 122 17.73 0.75 6.75
N ALA A 123 18.28 0.45 5.58
CA ALA A 123 17.84 -0.69 4.77
C ALA A 123 18.14 -2.03 5.45
N LEU A 124 19.30 -2.19 6.10
CA LEU A 124 19.63 -3.39 6.89
C LEU A 124 18.64 -3.59 8.05
N LYS A 125 18.33 -2.51 8.80
CA LYS A 125 17.32 -2.58 9.87
C LYS A 125 15.94 -2.95 9.34
N ALA A 126 15.54 -2.43 8.17
CA ALA A 126 14.25 -2.79 7.56
C ALA A 126 14.22 -4.28 7.15
N LEU A 127 15.32 -4.83 6.61
CA LEU A 127 15.43 -6.26 6.29
C LEU A 127 15.43 -7.13 7.54
N GLU A 128 16.08 -6.72 8.61
CA GLU A 128 16.04 -7.40 9.91
C GLU A 128 14.60 -7.46 10.47
N ARG A 129 13.85 -6.36 10.42
CA ARG A 129 12.43 -6.30 10.88
C ARG A 129 11.53 -7.31 10.15
N VAL A 130 11.85 -7.65 8.91
CA VAL A 130 11.08 -8.65 8.14
C VAL A 130 11.71 -10.05 8.17
N GLY A 131 12.77 -10.27 9.00
CA GLY A 131 13.41 -11.56 9.18
C GLY A 131 14.25 -12.00 7.98
N LEU A 132 14.98 -11.07 7.34
CA LEU A 132 15.84 -11.31 6.16
C LEU A 132 17.26 -10.75 6.33
N ALA A 133 17.75 -10.66 7.58
CA ALA A 133 19.10 -10.15 7.86
C ALA A 133 20.21 -10.99 7.21
N ASP A 134 19.99 -12.30 7.02
CA ASP A 134 20.91 -13.25 6.40
C ASP A 134 20.77 -13.34 4.86
N ARG A 135 19.87 -12.55 4.24
CA ARG A 135 19.52 -12.59 2.81
C ARG A 135 19.77 -11.27 2.09
N VAL A 136 20.51 -10.35 2.69
CA VAL A 136 20.69 -8.96 2.20
C VAL A 136 21.29 -8.88 0.79
N ASP A 137 22.21 -9.80 0.45
CA ASP A 137 22.90 -9.83 -0.84
C ASP A 137 22.22 -10.73 -1.89
N PHE A 138 21.11 -11.40 -1.54
CA PHE A 138 20.40 -12.30 -2.45
C PHE A 138 19.67 -11.51 -3.52
N LEU A 139 19.71 -12.02 -4.75
CA LEU A 139 18.89 -11.53 -5.85
C LEU A 139 17.46 -12.10 -5.76
N PRO A 140 16.44 -11.44 -6.35
CA PRO A 140 15.05 -11.93 -6.31
C PRO A 140 14.88 -13.39 -6.77
N ASN A 141 15.63 -13.83 -7.78
CA ASN A 141 15.59 -15.22 -8.27
C ASN A 141 16.20 -16.26 -7.32
N GLN A 142 16.83 -15.82 -6.24
CA GLN A 142 17.40 -16.67 -5.19
C GLN A 142 16.49 -16.71 -3.94
N LEU A 143 15.37 -15.99 -3.97
CA LEU A 143 14.41 -15.85 -2.88
C LEU A 143 13.12 -16.60 -3.18
N SER A 144 12.50 -17.18 -2.15
CA SER A 144 11.13 -17.68 -2.26
C SER A 144 10.12 -16.55 -2.45
N GLY A 145 8.90 -16.86 -2.91
CA GLY A 145 7.82 -15.87 -3.04
C GLY A 145 7.55 -15.09 -1.75
N GLY A 146 7.46 -15.80 -0.61
CA GLY A 146 7.29 -15.16 0.69
C GLY A 146 8.49 -14.31 1.12
N GLN A 147 9.73 -14.68 0.75
CA GLN A 147 10.91 -13.85 0.98
C GLN A 147 10.89 -12.60 0.09
N MET A 148 10.54 -12.73 -1.19
CA MET A 148 10.39 -11.59 -2.10
C MET A 148 9.35 -10.59 -1.58
N GLN A 149 8.22 -11.08 -1.07
CA GLN A 149 7.19 -10.23 -0.49
C GLN A 149 7.69 -9.52 0.78
N ARG A 150 8.43 -10.19 1.64
CA ARG A 150 9.03 -9.54 2.80
C ARG A 150 10.08 -8.48 2.42
N VAL A 151 10.86 -8.67 1.34
CA VAL A 151 11.72 -7.60 0.79
C VAL A 151 10.88 -6.42 0.29
N ALA A 152 9.76 -6.67 -0.40
CA ALA A 152 8.85 -5.61 -0.85
C ALA A 152 8.25 -4.83 0.32
N ILE A 153 7.89 -5.52 1.42
CA ILE A 153 7.41 -4.88 2.65
C ILE A 153 8.54 -4.06 3.30
N ALA A 154 9.76 -4.60 3.42
CA ALA A 154 10.91 -3.85 3.95
C ALA A 154 11.16 -2.56 3.15
N ARG A 155 11.10 -2.65 1.82
CA ARG A 155 11.19 -1.48 0.93
C ARG A 155 10.07 -0.47 1.18
N ALA A 156 8.85 -0.94 1.41
CA ALA A 156 7.71 -0.07 1.65
C ALA A 156 7.81 0.70 2.97
N ILE A 157 8.39 0.09 4.03
CA ILE A 157 8.46 0.69 5.36
C ILE A 157 9.75 1.46 5.65
N VAL A 158 10.76 1.41 4.77
CA VAL A 158 12.11 1.94 5.04
C VAL A 158 12.16 3.45 5.26
N ASN A 159 11.21 4.19 4.69
CA ASN A 159 11.04 5.64 4.88
C ASN A 159 10.12 6.00 6.06
N ASN A 160 9.67 5.00 6.86
CA ASN A 160 8.70 5.18 7.95
C ASN A 160 7.41 5.88 7.45
N PRO A 161 6.71 5.31 6.47
CA PRO A 161 5.52 5.94 5.90
C PRO A 161 4.41 6.06 6.95
N LYS A 162 3.52 7.04 6.75
CA LYS A 162 2.31 7.21 7.55
C LYS A 162 1.22 6.18 7.20
N LEU A 163 1.22 5.72 5.95
CA LEU A 163 0.23 4.79 5.41
C LEU A 163 0.92 3.69 4.59
N LEU A 164 0.64 2.44 4.93
CA LEU A 164 1.06 1.27 4.15
C LEU A 164 -0.13 0.77 3.34
N LEU A 165 -0.03 0.87 2.01
CA LEU A 165 -1.03 0.39 1.06
C LEU A 165 -0.62 -1.00 0.56
N ALA A 166 -1.47 -2.00 0.73
CA ALA A 166 -1.22 -3.37 0.30
C ALA A 166 -2.30 -3.85 -0.68
N ASP A 167 -1.91 -4.19 -1.92
CA ASP A 167 -2.79 -4.72 -2.94
C ASP A 167 -2.57 -6.23 -3.08
N GLU A 168 -3.54 -7.03 -2.63
CA GLU A 168 -3.52 -8.50 -2.66
C GLU A 168 -2.17 -9.09 -2.20
N PRO A 169 -1.66 -8.71 -1.01
CA PRO A 169 -0.26 -8.95 -0.65
C PRO A 169 0.12 -10.44 -0.49
N THR A 170 -0.86 -11.33 -0.49
CA THR A 170 -0.68 -12.78 -0.38
C THR A 170 -1.10 -13.55 -1.63
N GLY A 171 -1.64 -12.88 -2.65
CA GLY A 171 -2.27 -13.51 -3.81
C GLY A 171 -1.33 -14.34 -4.70
N ALA A 172 -0.01 -14.15 -4.58
CA ALA A 172 1.01 -14.93 -5.30
C ALA A 172 1.77 -15.92 -4.40
N LEU A 173 1.29 -16.15 -3.16
CA LEU A 173 1.98 -16.94 -2.13
C LEU A 173 1.26 -18.25 -1.83
N ASP A 174 2.03 -19.26 -1.41
CA ASP A 174 1.45 -20.43 -0.73
C ASP A 174 0.88 -20.04 0.64
N SER A 175 0.00 -20.88 1.20
CA SER A 175 -0.73 -20.60 2.44
C SER A 175 0.21 -20.33 3.63
N LYS A 176 1.34 -21.05 3.74
CA LYS A 176 2.31 -20.87 4.83
C LYS A 176 3.02 -19.53 4.72
N SER A 177 3.51 -19.21 3.53
CA SER A 177 4.15 -17.92 3.26
C SER A 177 3.16 -16.75 3.41
N GLY A 178 1.92 -16.95 2.98
CA GLY A 178 0.82 -15.97 3.16
C GLY A 178 0.58 -15.68 4.64
N ALA A 179 0.45 -16.71 5.48
CA ALA A 179 0.27 -16.54 6.93
C ALA A 179 1.41 -15.74 7.56
N GLN A 180 2.67 -16.03 7.22
CA GLN A 180 3.83 -15.27 7.72
C GLN A 180 3.82 -13.79 7.31
N VAL A 181 3.36 -13.51 6.10
CA VAL A 181 3.20 -12.13 5.61
C VAL A 181 2.08 -11.42 6.38
N MET A 182 0.96 -12.08 6.66
CA MET A 182 -0.11 -11.49 7.46
C MET A 182 0.29 -11.23 8.91
N GLU A 183 1.04 -12.14 9.54
CA GLU A 183 1.64 -11.92 10.86
C GLU A 183 2.58 -10.69 10.87
N LEU A 184 3.32 -10.48 9.79
CA LEU A 184 4.17 -9.30 9.66
C LEU A 184 3.34 -8.01 9.56
N PHE A 185 2.26 -7.98 8.78
CA PHE A 185 1.36 -6.82 8.74
C PHE A 185 0.74 -6.52 10.10
N GLN A 186 0.33 -7.58 10.85
CA GLN A 186 -0.21 -7.41 12.19
C GLN A 186 0.83 -6.78 13.13
N ARG A 187 2.06 -7.28 13.16
CA ARG A 187 3.14 -6.70 13.97
C ARG A 187 3.41 -5.24 13.62
N LEU A 188 3.47 -4.91 12.33
CA LEU A 188 3.68 -3.53 11.88
C LEU A 188 2.54 -2.62 12.35
N ASN A 189 1.29 -3.10 12.31
CA ASN A 189 0.16 -2.33 12.82
C ASN A 189 0.21 -2.19 14.36
N ASP A 190 0.59 -3.22 15.09
CA ASP A 190 0.78 -3.18 16.54
C ASP A 190 1.90 -2.20 16.96
N GLU A 191 2.89 -1.98 16.07
CA GLU A 191 3.93 -0.95 16.19
C GLU A 191 3.42 0.46 15.82
N GLY A 192 2.15 0.61 15.43
CA GLY A 192 1.50 1.89 15.09
C GLY A 192 1.48 2.25 13.62
N VAL A 193 1.90 1.36 12.70
CA VAL A 193 1.80 1.61 11.26
C VAL A 193 0.34 1.53 10.83
N THR A 194 -0.16 2.57 10.15
CA THR A 194 -1.50 2.54 9.54
C THR A 194 -1.47 1.65 8.30
N VAL A 195 -2.40 0.69 8.21
CA VAL A 195 -2.44 -0.28 7.10
C VAL A 195 -3.79 -0.23 6.39
N LEU A 196 -3.76 0.01 5.08
CA LEU A 196 -4.90 -0.18 4.20
C LEU A 196 -4.61 -1.34 3.25
N MET A 197 -5.38 -2.40 3.39
CA MET A 197 -5.24 -3.61 2.58
C MET A 197 -6.41 -3.75 1.62
N ILE A 198 -6.11 -4.08 0.38
CA ILE A 198 -7.09 -4.44 -0.63
C ILE A 198 -6.99 -5.94 -0.85
N THR A 199 -8.13 -6.64 -0.74
CA THR A 199 -8.20 -8.07 -1.01
C THR A 199 -9.61 -8.51 -1.42
N HIS A 200 -9.71 -9.61 -2.14
CA HIS A 200 -10.98 -10.30 -2.36
C HIS A 200 -11.15 -11.52 -1.44
N ASP A 201 -10.12 -11.88 -0.69
CA ASP A 201 -10.13 -13.02 0.24
C ASP A 201 -10.63 -12.58 1.63
N ALA A 202 -11.75 -13.20 2.06
CA ALA A 202 -12.36 -12.92 3.35
C ALA A 202 -11.47 -13.33 4.55
N TYR A 203 -10.65 -14.38 4.38
CA TYR A 203 -9.72 -14.80 5.43
C TYR A 203 -8.63 -13.75 5.65
N ILE A 204 -8.09 -13.21 4.57
CA ILE A 204 -7.08 -12.13 4.63
C ILE A 204 -7.69 -10.85 5.21
N ALA A 205 -8.90 -10.48 4.78
CA ALA A 205 -9.58 -9.30 5.30
C ALA A 205 -9.91 -9.40 6.80
N ALA A 206 -10.12 -10.60 7.33
CA ALA A 206 -10.42 -10.82 8.75
C ALA A 206 -9.24 -10.47 9.69
N HIS A 207 -8.02 -10.26 9.18
CA HIS A 207 -6.89 -9.74 9.98
C HIS A 207 -7.01 -8.25 10.26
N ALA A 208 -7.80 -7.52 9.48
CA ALA A 208 -8.04 -6.10 9.72
C ALA A 208 -9.06 -5.87 10.83
N LYS A 209 -8.88 -4.77 11.57
CA LYS A 209 -9.82 -4.35 12.64
C LYS A 209 -11.14 -3.82 12.09
N ARG A 210 -11.13 -3.31 10.85
CA ARG A 210 -12.31 -2.78 10.14
C ARG A 210 -12.30 -3.28 8.70
N VAL A 211 -13.46 -3.74 8.25
CA VAL A 211 -13.64 -4.25 6.88
C VAL A 211 -14.71 -3.43 6.17
N VAL A 212 -14.35 -2.91 5.02
CA VAL A 212 -15.21 -2.11 4.15
C VAL A 212 -15.39 -2.85 2.82
N THR A 213 -16.55 -2.76 2.20
CA THR A 213 -16.83 -3.45 0.93
C THR A 213 -17.04 -2.42 -0.18
N ILE A 214 -16.36 -2.61 -1.31
CA ILE A 214 -16.63 -1.83 -2.53
C ILE A 214 -17.33 -2.73 -3.56
N ARG A 215 -18.45 -2.23 -4.11
CA ARG A 215 -19.21 -2.91 -5.16
C ARG A 215 -19.77 -1.89 -6.14
N ASP A 216 -19.57 -2.15 -7.44
CA ASP A 216 -20.06 -1.30 -8.53
C ASP A 216 -19.65 0.19 -8.40
N GLY A 217 -18.45 0.43 -7.83
CA GLY A 217 -17.89 1.76 -7.59
C GLY A 217 -18.34 2.46 -6.32
N GLU A 218 -19.23 1.84 -5.53
CA GLU A 218 -19.71 2.37 -4.26
C GLU A 218 -19.05 1.66 -3.07
N LEU A 219 -18.67 2.43 -2.06
CA LEU A 219 -18.09 1.91 -0.82
C LEU A 219 -19.21 1.76 0.24
N LYS A 220 -19.27 0.60 0.89
CA LYS A 220 -20.23 0.33 1.98
C LYS A 220 -19.49 -0.24 3.18
N GLU A 221 -19.63 0.40 4.32
CA GLU A 221 -19.18 -0.18 5.58
C GLU A 221 -20.16 -1.29 6.00
N LYS A 222 -19.64 -2.47 6.33
CA LYS A 222 -20.44 -3.43 7.09
C LYS A 222 -20.58 -2.83 8.48
N GLY A 223 -21.79 -2.44 8.84
CA GLY A 223 -22.09 -1.99 10.21
C GLY A 223 -21.51 -3.00 11.20
N VAL A 224 -20.74 -2.48 12.16
CA VAL A 224 -20.27 -3.25 13.31
C VAL A 224 -21.54 -3.77 14.01
N LYS A 225 -21.72 -5.11 14.03
CA LYS A 225 -22.77 -5.75 14.81
C LYS A 225 -22.34 -5.83 16.26
#